data_be665a8ac6692fd8bb4a0a560c0cb0d4
#
_entry.id   be665a8ac6692fd8bb4a0a560c0cb0d4
#
_cell.length_a   1.000
_cell.length_b   1.000
_cell.length_c   1.000
_cell.angle_alpha   90.00
_cell.angle_beta   90.00
_cell.angle_gamma   90.00
#
_symmetry.space_group_name_H-M   'P 1'
#
loop_
_entity.id
_entity.type
_entity.pdbx_description
1 polymer ?
#
loop_
_entity_poly.entity_id
_entity_poly.type
_entity_poly.pdbx_seq_one_letter_code
_entity_poly.pdbx_strand_id
1 'polypeptide(L)'
;MNEKIRNIAIIAHVDHGKTTLVDQLLRQSGVFRANEQVQDRVMDSGDIERERGITILSKNTSVNYNGFRINIVDTPGHADFGGEVERILKMVDGVLLLVDAFEGCMPQTRFVLRKALELGKTPVVVINKVDRPGARPYEVVDEVLNLFIELGANDDQLDFPIVYASARDGVSGYEPDELTHSMQPIFDTIIQHVPAPMGDENEPLQVLISTIDYDDYVGRIGIGKIERGVAVRNRSVVVCCADHEEHREARLSRLYRFEGLKRVEAETVGVGDIVALAGIPGISIGETVCAPTAVEPLPFVHIDEPTVSMDFIVNTSPFAGREGKYVTSRNIRDRLFKEVETNVAMRVETTASTDAFKVSGRGELHLSILIETMRRQGYEFAVSRPKVIMKRDEQGHLLEPIEELTVDVPQEYMGTVMENLGTRRAVLTNMINENQGSVRLVFDVPARGLMGFRSELLTETRGNGIMSHIFKDYEPYTGEIAERTRGSLIASETGEANSYGLFNTQERGRLFCRPGDPIYEGQIVGECSRNEDITVNVCKKKHVTNMRASGSDEALRLTPPLEFSLEQCLEFIRDDELVEVTPKSIRMRKRFLTKDQRIKEFNRIQAQGKEYDE
;
A
#
# COMPACT_ATOMS: atom_id res chain seq x y z
N MET A 1 36.32 -0.88 6.57
CA MET A 1 35.45 -0.01 5.77
C MET A 1 35.58 -0.39 4.30
N ASN A 2 34.49 -0.69 3.62
CA ASN A 2 34.53 -1.04 2.20
C ASN A 2 34.24 0.22 1.36
N GLU A 3 35.30 0.94 0.98
CA GLU A 3 35.22 2.23 0.28
C GLU A 3 34.54 2.16 -1.10
N LYS A 4 34.38 0.94 -1.65
CA LYS A 4 33.83 0.70 -3.00
C LYS A 4 32.36 0.34 -3.02
N ILE A 5 31.67 0.37 -1.87
CA ILE A 5 30.24 0.12 -1.80
C ILE A 5 29.49 1.43 -1.52
N ARG A 6 28.34 1.61 -2.14
CA ARG A 6 27.35 2.65 -1.83
C ARG A 6 25.97 2.02 -1.72
N ASN A 7 25.26 2.30 -0.65
CA ASN A 7 23.91 1.81 -0.41
C ASN A 7 22.96 3.01 -0.44
N ILE A 8 22.02 3.02 -1.38
CA ILE A 8 21.06 4.11 -1.55
C ILE A 8 19.64 3.58 -1.58
N ALA A 9 18.71 4.37 -1.04
CA ALA A 9 17.28 4.18 -1.25
C ALA A 9 16.75 5.25 -2.20
N ILE A 10 15.82 4.91 -3.09
CA ILE A 10 15.19 5.89 -3.98
C ILE A 10 13.83 6.29 -3.42
N ILE A 11 13.68 7.56 -3.15
CA ILE A 11 12.46 8.20 -2.66
C ILE A 11 11.84 9.03 -3.78
N ALA A 12 10.58 8.78 -4.10
CA ALA A 12 9.86 9.55 -5.10
C ALA A 12 8.36 9.53 -4.84
N HIS A 13 7.65 10.56 -5.27
CA HIS A 13 6.20 10.50 -5.41
C HIS A 13 5.80 9.57 -6.56
N VAL A 14 4.55 9.10 -6.53
CA VAL A 14 3.94 8.36 -7.65
C VAL A 14 4.06 9.21 -8.93
N ASP A 15 4.39 8.56 -10.04
CA ASP A 15 4.59 9.19 -11.35
C ASP A 15 5.78 10.15 -11.51
N HIS A 16 6.59 10.45 -10.48
CA HIS A 16 7.81 11.25 -10.63
C HIS A 16 8.91 10.57 -11.47
N GLY A 17 8.70 9.31 -11.87
CA GLY A 17 9.58 8.58 -12.79
C GLY A 17 10.64 7.70 -12.10
N LYS A 18 10.39 7.26 -10.85
CA LYS A 18 11.27 6.39 -10.07
C LYS A 18 11.67 5.12 -10.85
N THR A 19 10.71 4.35 -11.31
CA THR A 19 10.94 3.11 -12.05
C THR A 19 11.71 3.35 -13.35
N THR A 20 11.35 4.42 -14.08
CA THR A 20 12.04 4.81 -15.31
C THR A 20 13.50 5.17 -15.06
N LEU A 21 13.78 5.89 -13.96
CA LEU A 21 15.15 6.25 -13.57
C LEU A 21 15.95 4.99 -13.25
N VAL A 22 15.42 4.09 -12.43
CA VAL A 22 16.11 2.83 -12.08
C VAL A 22 16.37 1.97 -13.32
N ASP A 23 15.40 1.88 -14.23
CA ASP A 23 15.58 1.17 -15.50
C ASP A 23 16.75 1.76 -16.31
N GLN A 24 16.88 3.08 -16.37
CA GLN A 24 17.99 3.74 -17.08
C GLN A 24 19.33 3.53 -16.38
N LEU A 25 19.36 3.61 -15.05
CA LEU A 25 20.57 3.30 -14.28
C LEU A 25 21.03 1.86 -14.52
N LEU A 26 20.11 0.89 -14.52
CA LEU A 26 20.41 -0.51 -14.83
C LEU A 26 20.90 -0.71 -16.27
N ARG A 27 20.26 -0.08 -17.24
CA ARG A 27 20.65 -0.17 -18.67
C ARG A 27 22.04 0.40 -18.92
N GLN A 28 22.33 1.57 -18.36
CA GLN A 28 23.58 2.28 -18.61
C GLN A 28 24.76 1.77 -17.76
N SER A 29 24.49 1.02 -16.67
CA SER A 29 25.54 0.35 -15.89
C SER A 29 26.09 -0.93 -16.53
N GLY A 30 25.53 -1.38 -17.68
CA GLY A 30 25.97 -2.58 -18.37
C GLY A 30 25.51 -3.91 -17.76
N VAL A 31 24.53 -3.87 -16.85
CA VAL A 31 23.94 -5.08 -16.24
C VAL A 31 23.23 -5.95 -17.29
N PHE A 32 22.64 -5.33 -18.30
CA PHE A 32 21.99 -6.05 -19.41
C PHE A 32 22.91 -6.25 -20.59
N ARG A 33 22.82 -7.41 -21.24
CA ARG A 33 23.55 -7.66 -22.47
C ARG A 33 22.98 -6.82 -23.62
N ALA A 34 23.81 -6.37 -24.55
CA ALA A 34 23.44 -5.49 -25.67
C ALA A 34 22.26 -6.01 -26.54
N ASN A 35 21.96 -7.30 -26.48
CA ASN A 35 20.88 -7.95 -27.25
C ASN A 35 19.72 -8.46 -26.36
N GLU A 36 19.70 -8.14 -25.07
CA GLU A 36 18.64 -8.57 -24.16
C GLU A 36 17.45 -7.61 -24.30
N GLN A 37 16.31 -8.10 -24.80
CA GLN A 37 15.08 -7.32 -24.80
C GLN A 37 14.55 -7.23 -23.37
N VAL A 38 14.83 -6.11 -22.72
CA VAL A 38 14.33 -5.82 -21.38
C VAL A 38 12.97 -5.16 -21.50
N GLN A 39 11.97 -5.73 -20.85
CA GLN A 39 10.66 -5.08 -20.73
C GLN A 39 10.83 -3.78 -19.94
N ASP A 40 10.08 -2.75 -20.32
CA ASP A 40 10.04 -1.51 -19.54
C ASP A 40 9.44 -1.78 -18.14
N ARG A 41 9.85 -1.00 -17.14
CA ARG A 41 9.46 -1.14 -15.73
C ARG A 41 9.91 -2.45 -15.10
N VAL A 42 11.18 -2.74 -15.24
CA VAL A 42 11.80 -4.00 -14.77
C VAL A 42 11.66 -4.16 -13.23
N MET A 43 11.65 -3.07 -12.49
CA MET A 43 11.45 -3.10 -11.03
C MET A 43 10.00 -3.34 -10.62
N ASP A 44 9.01 -2.87 -11.37
CA ASP A 44 7.59 -3.12 -11.09
C ASP A 44 7.16 -4.45 -11.72
N SER A 45 7.55 -5.57 -11.10
CA SER A 45 7.27 -6.91 -11.64
C SER A 45 5.84 -7.38 -11.38
N GLY A 46 5.13 -6.77 -10.42
CA GLY A 46 3.74 -7.07 -10.10
C GLY A 46 2.76 -6.40 -11.07
N ASP A 47 1.75 -7.14 -11.55
CA ASP A 47 0.72 -6.55 -12.44
C ASP A 47 -0.05 -5.42 -11.73
N ILE A 48 -0.28 -5.54 -10.41
CA ILE A 48 -0.95 -4.53 -9.59
C ILE A 48 -0.08 -3.28 -9.45
N GLU A 49 1.24 -3.43 -9.26
CA GLU A 49 2.19 -2.31 -9.20
C GLU A 49 2.18 -1.52 -10.52
N ARG A 50 2.20 -2.24 -11.66
CA ARG A 50 2.15 -1.61 -12.99
C ARG A 50 0.85 -0.88 -13.28
N GLU A 51 -0.29 -1.46 -12.89
CA GLU A 51 -1.61 -0.86 -13.11
C GLU A 51 -1.84 0.37 -12.23
N ARG A 52 -1.39 0.31 -10.97
CA ARG A 52 -1.58 1.40 -10.00
C ARG A 52 -0.47 2.44 -10.03
N GLY A 53 0.65 2.15 -10.68
CA GLY A 53 1.82 3.04 -10.72
C GLY A 53 2.54 3.19 -9.38
N ILE A 54 2.30 2.31 -8.40
CA ILE A 54 2.88 2.37 -7.05
C ILE A 54 3.80 1.17 -6.80
N THR A 55 4.89 1.39 -6.09
CA THR A 55 5.71 0.30 -5.54
C THR A 55 5.04 -0.23 -4.27
N ILE A 56 4.77 -1.53 -4.24
CA ILE A 56 4.13 -2.22 -3.11
C ILE A 56 5.19 -2.91 -2.26
N LEU A 57 6.10 -3.65 -2.91
CA LEU A 57 7.18 -4.37 -2.24
C LEU A 57 8.54 -3.76 -2.59
N SER A 58 9.37 -3.59 -1.58
CA SER A 58 10.76 -3.16 -1.76
C SER A 58 11.54 -4.17 -2.58
N LYS A 59 12.37 -3.68 -3.49
CA LYS A 59 13.25 -4.52 -4.30
C LYS A 59 14.68 -4.05 -4.16
N ASN A 60 15.57 -5.02 -4.04
CA ASN A 60 16.99 -4.77 -3.99
C ASN A 60 17.61 -5.05 -5.34
N THR A 61 18.40 -4.10 -5.83
CA THR A 61 19.21 -4.26 -7.03
C THR A 61 20.61 -3.73 -6.81
N SER A 62 21.55 -4.13 -7.62
CA SER A 62 22.89 -3.60 -7.54
C SER A 62 23.50 -3.39 -8.92
N VAL A 63 24.23 -2.30 -9.07
CA VAL A 63 24.94 -1.95 -10.30
C VAL A 63 26.43 -1.78 -10.00
N ASN A 64 27.26 -2.10 -10.99
CA ASN A 64 28.71 -1.86 -10.92
C ASN A 64 29.05 -0.70 -11.85
N TYR A 65 29.68 0.34 -11.30
CA TYR A 65 30.08 1.51 -12.07
C TYR A 65 31.47 1.97 -11.63
N ASN A 66 32.43 2.06 -12.55
CA ASN A 66 33.83 2.48 -12.32
C ASN A 66 34.52 1.76 -11.15
N GLY A 67 34.22 0.47 -10.96
CA GLY A 67 34.78 -0.34 -9.87
C GLY A 67 34.11 -0.14 -8.51
N PHE A 68 33.09 0.69 -8.44
CA PHE A 68 32.19 0.81 -7.30
C PHE A 68 30.96 -0.09 -7.49
N ARG A 69 30.47 -0.61 -6.37
CA ARG A 69 29.21 -1.32 -6.28
C ARG A 69 28.18 -0.41 -5.64
N ILE A 70 27.12 -0.13 -6.35
CA ILE A 70 26.01 0.69 -5.87
C ILE A 70 24.80 -0.21 -5.68
N ASN A 71 24.41 -0.44 -4.43
CA ASN A 71 23.19 -1.13 -4.07
C ASN A 71 22.05 -0.11 -4.04
N ILE A 72 20.99 -0.40 -4.77
CA ILE A 72 19.80 0.45 -4.91
C ILE A 72 18.64 -0.29 -4.32
N VAL A 73 18.02 0.29 -3.30
CA VAL A 73 16.82 -0.24 -2.67
C VAL A 73 15.63 0.62 -3.07
N ASP A 74 14.65 -0.01 -3.71
CA ASP A 74 13.41 0.66 -4.08
C ASP A 74 12.50 0.78 -2.87
N THR A 75 11.96 1.99 -2.61
CA THR A 75 11.10 2.25 -1.46
C THR A 75 9.64 2.42 -1.87
N PRO A 76 8.69 1.81 -1.13
CA PRO A 76 7.29 2.16 -1.28
C PRO A 76 7.07 3.64 -0.99
N GLY A 77 6.21 4.29 -1.79
CA GLY A 77 5.91 5.72 -1.61
C GLY A 77 4.69 5.99 -0.72
N HIS A 78 3.88 4.97 -0.41
CA HIS A 78 2.63 5.13 0.33
C HIS A 78 2.82 4.92 1.84
N ALA A 79 2.15 5.74 2.64
CA ALA A 79 2.27 5.70 4.11
C ALA A 79 1.85 4.36 4.74
N ASP A 80 0.92 3.61 4.12
CA ASP A 80 0.51 2.27 4.57
C ASP A 80 1.70 1.27 4.63
N PHE A 81 2.80 1.58 3.97
CA PHE A 81 4.05 0.80 3.96
C PHE A 81 5.16 1.44 4.80
N GLY A 82 4.83 2.37 5.70
CA GLY A 82 5.79 3.17 6.47
C GLY A 82 6.84 2.35 7.21
N GLY A 83 6.49 1.22 7.82
CA GLY A 83 7.46 0.36 8.49
C GLY A 83 8.41 -0.38 7.55
N GLU A 84 8.03 -0.60 6.28
CA GLU A 84 8.98 -1.09 5.28
C GLU A 84 9.99 -0.01 4.93
N VAL A 85 9.54 1.23 4.83
CA VAL A 85 10.40 2.39 4.56
C VAL A 85 11.47 2.54 5.65
N GLU A 86 11.10 2.51 6.93
CA GLU A 86 12.07 2.62 8.03
C GLU A 86 13.11 1.50 8.00
N ARG A 87 12.69 0.27 7.74
CA ARG A 87 13.61 -0.88 7.62
C ARG A 87 14.57 -0.75 6.45
N ILE A 88 14.07 -0.27 5.31
CA ILE A 88 14.89 -0.01 4.13
C ILE A 88 15.92 1.08 4.42
N LEU A 89 15.50 2.18 5.05
CA LEU A 89 16.38 3.28 5.39
C LEU A 89 17.51 2.88 6.35
N LYS A 90 17.33 1.85 7.18
CA LYS A 90 18.42 1.29 8.00
C LYS A 90 19.47 0.54 7.18
N MET A 91 19.10 -0.06 6.04
CA MET A 91 20.05 -0.78 5.17
C MET A 91 20.90 0.15 4.30
N VAL A 92 20.52 1.40 4.15
CA VAL A 92 21.17 2.35 3.24
C VAL A 92 21.93 3.43 3.97
N ASP A 93 22.89 4.03 3.27
CA ASP A 93 23.76 5.07 3.81
C ASP A 93 23.37 6.46 3.25
N GLY A 94 22.67 6.51 2.11
CA GLY A 94 22.14 7.72 1.51
C GLY A 94 20.77 7.51 0.85
N VAL A 95 20.14 8.61 0.48
CA VAL A 95 18.83 8.61 -0.20
C VAL A 95 18.87 9.45 -1.46
N LEU A 96 18.29 8.94 -2.54
CA LEU A 96 18.09 9.66 -3.79
C LEU A 96 16.66 10.18 -3.83
N LEU A 97 16.46 11.47 -3.62
CA LEU A 97 15.16 12.12 -3.70
C LEU A 97 14.88 12.53 -5.14
N LEU A 98 13.87 11.92 -5.76
CA LEU A 98 13.46 12.21 -7.12
C LEU A 98 12.22 13.12 -7.12
N VAL A 99 12.32 14.29 -7.74
CA VAL A 99 11.26 15.29 -7.82
C VAL A 99 10.98 15.63 -9.29
N ASP A 100 9.71 15.72 -9.66
CA ASP A 100 9.28 16.15 -10.99
C ASP A 100 9.48 17.66 -11.13
N ALA A 101 10.15 18.10 -12.20
CA ALA A 101 10.45 19.51 -12.49
C ALA A 101 9.20 20.39 -12.74
N PHE A 102 8.05 19.79 -13.01
CA PHE A 102 6.79 20.48 -13.21
C PHE A 102 5.91 20.47 -11.95
N GLU A 103 5.75 19.31 -11.31
CA GLU A 103 4.86 19.12 -10.16
C GLU A 103 5.47 19.62 -8.84
N GLY A 104 6.79 19.53 -8.70
CA GLY A 104 7.49 19.94 -7.47
C GLY A 104 7.34 18.92 -6.32
N CYS A 105 7.43 19.42 -5.08
CA CYS A 105 7.40 18.60 -3.87
C CYS A 105 5.99 18.16 -3.49
N MET A 106 5.70 16.88 -3.55
CA MET A 106 4.40 16.28 -3.28
C MET A 106 4.30 15.69 -1.85
N PRO A 107 3.08 15.64 -1.24
CA PRO A 107 2.89 15.25 0.18
C PRO A 107 3.46 13.89 0.55
N GLN A 108 3.35 12.88 -0.31
CA GLN A 108 3.83 11.52 -0.01
C GLN A 108 5.34 11.43 0.19
N THR A 109 6.11 12.30 -0.46
CA THR A 109 7.57 12.37 -0.33
C THR A 109 8.00 12.84 1.07
N ARG A 110 7.16 13.65 1.72
CA ARG A 110 7.46 14.27 3.04
C ARG A 110 7.70 13.23 4.13
N PHE A 111 6.87 12.19 4.20
CA PHE A 111 7.01 11.15 5.21
C PHE A 111 8.34 10.39 5.09
N VAL A 112 8.64 9.88 3.88
CA VAL A 112 9.84 9.09 3.65
C VAL A 112 11.09 9.94 3.84
N LEU A 113 11.05 11.20 3.37
CA LEU A 113 12.14 12.15 3.54
C LEU A 113 12.36 12.50 5.02
N ARG A 114 11.29 12.80 5.79
CA ARG A 114 11.38 13.05 7.24
C ARG A 114 12.13 11.92 7.94
N LYS A 115 11.72 10.68 7.69
CA LYS A 115 12.36 9.49 8.27
C LYS A 115 13.82 9.32 7.84
N ALA A 116 14.15 9.64 6.60
CA ALA A 116 15.52 9.61 6.12
C ALA A 116 16.41 10.65 6.83
N LEU A 117 15.90 11.88 7.01
CA LEU A 117 16.60 12.96 7.69
C LEU A 117 16.77 12.66 9.20
N GLU A 118 15.73 12.16 9.88
CA GLU A 118 15.79 11.72 11.28
C GLU A 118 16.85 10.63 11.52
N LEU A 119 17.02 9.72 10.55
CA LEU A 119 18.03 8.66 10.57
C LEU A 119 19.42 9.14 10.10
N GLY A 120 19.62 10.43 9.87
CA GLY A 120 20.88 11.02 9.46
C GLY A 120 21.40 10.57 8.09
N LYS A 121 20.50 10.20 7.17
CA LYS A 121 20.91 9.76 5.81
C LYS A 121 21.31 10.95 4.95
N THR A 122 22.34 10.74 4.13
CA THR A 122 22.82 11.77 3.18
C THR A 122 21.88 11.86 1.98
N PRO A 123 21.26 13.01 1.72
CA PRO A 123 20.36 13.18 0.58
C PRO A 123 21.14 13.55 -0.70
N VAL A 124 20.67 13.03 -1.82
CA VAL A 124 21.03 13.47 -3.19
C VAL A 124 19.71 13.79 -3.88
N VAL A 125 19.59 14.97 -4.46
CA VAL A 125 18.34 15.41 -5.13
C VAL A 125 18.47 15.27 -6.64
N VAL A 126 17.48 14.64 -7.27
CA VAL A 126 17.37 14.52 -8.72
C VAL A 126 16.09 15.21 -9.18
N ILE A 127 16.22 16.29 -9.92
CA ILE A 127 15.10 16.99 -10.56
C ILE A 127 14.86 16.34 -11.92
N ASN A 128 13.81 15.56 -12.03
CA ASN A 128 13.49 14.75 -13.21
C ASN A 128 12.45 15.43 -14.10
N LYS A 129 12.35 14.93 -15.35
CA LYS A 129 11.42 15.40 -16.37
C LYS A 129 11.65 16.89 -16.76
N VAL A 130 12.90 17.34 -16.76
CA VAL A 130 13.24 18.69 -17.19
C VAL A 130 12.91 18.95 -18.67
N ASP A 131 12.70 17.89 -19.45
CA ASP A 131 12.23 17.91 -20.84
C ASP A 131 10.75 18.28 -21.00
N ARG A 132 9.97 18.27 -19.90
CA ARG A 132 8.53 18.51 -19.94
C ARG A 132 8.23 19.98 -20.23
N PRO A 133 7.28 20.28 -21.17
CA PRO A 133 6.86 21.68 -21.38
C PRO A 133 6.29 22.29 -20.10
N GLY A 134 6.81 23.45 -19.71
CA GLY A 134 6.43 24.12 -18.46
C GLY A 134 7.20 23.64 -17.23
N ALA A 135 8.24 22.84 -17.39
CA ALA A 135 9.16 22.52 -16.30
C ALA A 135 9.79 23.80 -15.72
N ARG A 136 9.91 23.83 -14.37
CA ARG A 136 10.47 24.95 -13.59
C ARG A 136 11.57 24.48 -12.63
N PRO A 137 12.66 23.88 -13.16
CA PRO A 137 13.63 23.15 -12.36
C PRO A 137 14.25 23.97 -11.22
N TYR A 138 14.54 25.24 -11.43
CA TYR A 138 15.14 26.10 -10.39
C TYR A 138 14.16 26.42 -9.25
N GLU A 139 12.89 26.69 -9.57
CA GLU A 139 11.86 26.92 -8.55
C GLU A 139 11.60 25.67 -7.70
N VAL A 140 11.64 24.50 -8.35
CA VAL A 140 11.49 23.20 -7.64
C VAL A 140 12.65 22.93 -6.68
N VAL A 141 13.87 23.38 -6.99
CA VAL A 141 15.01 23.32 -6.07
C VAL A 141 14.73 24.15 -4.81
N ASP A 142 14.18 25.36 -4.96
CA ASP A 142 13.80 26.20 -3.81
C ASP A 142 12.68 25.54 -2.98
N GLU A 143 11.71 24.89 -3.63
CA GLU A 143 10.67 24.10 -2.95
C GLU A 143 11.27 22.93 -2.15
N VAL A 144 12.25 22.21 -2.72
CA VAL A 144 12.96 21.13 -2.03
C VAL A 144 13.71 21.67 -0.82
N LEU A 145 14.44 22.79 -0.96
CA LEU A 145 15.17 23.39 0.14
C LEU A 145 14.22 23.81 1.28
N ASN A 146 13.10 24.45 0.95
CA ASN A 146 12.08 24.81 1.93
C ASN A 146 11.52 23.57 2.62
N LEU A 147 11.25 22.48 1.88
CA LEU A 147 10.81 21.22 2.44
C LEU A 147 11.81 20.63 3.45
N PHE A 148 13.10 20.66 3.14
CA PHE A 148 14.14 20.18 4.06
C PHE A 148 14.19 21.01 5.35
N ILE A 149 14.10 22.34 5.24
CA ILE A 149 14.03 23.24 6.39
C ILE A 149 12.80 22.94 7.26
N GLU A 150 11.62 22.78 6.67
CA GLU A 150 10.38 22.42 7.37
C GLU A 150 10.47 21.06 8.09
N LEU A 151 11.21 20.11 7.52
CA LEU A 151 11.41 18.78 8.09
C LEU A 151 12.53 18.74 9.13
N GLY A 152 13.19 19.87 9.41
CA GLY A 152 14.23 19.98 10.44
C GLY A 152 15.58 19.40 10.02
N ALA A 153 15.92 19.45 8.72
CA ALA A 153 17.23 19.05 8.23
C ALA A 153 18.35 19.88 8.90
N ASN A 154 19.49 19.23 9.17
CA ASN A 154 20.69 19.89 9.67
C ASN A 154 21.49 20.57 8.53
N ASP A 155 22.50 21.38 8.87
CA ASP A 155 23.29 22.13 7.89
C ASP A 155 23.96 21.23 6.84
N ASP A 156 24.45 20.05 7.24
CA ASP A 156 25.08 19.08 6.31
C ASP A 156 24.04 18.48 5.34
N GLN A 157 22.80 18.32 5.77
CA GLN A 157 21.70 17.81 4.95
C GLN A 157 21.10 18.88 4.05
N LEU A 158 21.24 20.17 4.39
CA LEU A 158 20.82 21.30 3.55
C LEU A 158 21.80 21.57 2.39
N ASP A 159 23.06 21.12 2.51
CA ASP A 159 24.06 21.21 1.44
C ASP A 159 24.00 19.97 0.51
N PHE A 160 22.79 19.65 0.04
CA PHE A 160 22.57 18.49 -0.82
C PHE A 160 22.99 18.76 -2.26
N PRO A 161 23.64 17.78 -2.93
CA PRO A 161 23.95 17.87 -4.36
C PRO A 161 22.68 17.70 -5.21
N ILE A 162 22.64 18.43 -6.34
CA ILE A 162 21.53 18.43 -7.27
C ILE A 162 21.98 17.90 -8.62
N VAL A 163 21.17 17.02 -9.22
CA VAL A 163 21.33 16.55 -10.59
C VAL A 163 20.01 16.71 -11.34
N TYR A 164 20.08 17.24 -12.54
CA TYR A 164 18.91 17.39 -13.43
C TYR A 164 18.87 16.21 -14.40
N ALA A 165 17.67 15.69 -14.68
CA ALA A 165 17.52 14.51 -15.53
C ALA A 165 16.24 14.51 -16.37
N SER A 166 16.29 13.83 -17.51
CA SER A 166 15.15 13.22 -18.18
C SER A 166 15.34 11.71 -18.17
N ALA A 167 14.74 11.05 -17.19
CA ALA A 167 14.83 9.59 -17.07
C ALA A 167 14.26 8.88 -18.30
N ARG A 168 13.23 9.44 -18.95
CA ARG A 168 12.67 8.90 -20.18
C ARG A 168 13.71 8.85 -21.31
N ASP A 169 14.46 9.92 -21.48
CA ASP A 169 15.43 10.07 -22.58
C ASP A 169 16.82 9.53 -22.22
N GLY A 170 17.03 9.14 -20.94
CA GLY A 170 18.28 8.59 -20.44
C GLY A 170 19.42 9.60 -20.36
N VAL A 171 19.10 10.86 -20.07
CA VAL A 171 20.02 11.99 -20.01
C VAL A 171 20.05 12.63 -18.62
N SER A 172 21.21 13.12 -18.19
CA SER A 172 21.35 13.85 -16.93
C SER A 172 22.50 14.87 -17.01
N GLY A 173 22.50 15.85 -16.09
CA GLY A 173 23.52 16.90 -16.03
C GLY A 173 23.48 17.67 -14.71
N TYR A 174 24.44 18.55 -14.50
CA TYR A 174 24.50 19.41 -13.31
C TYR A 174 23.76 20.74 -13.52
N GLU A 175 23.38 21.04 -14.77
CA GLU A 175 22.55 22.17 -15.14
C GLU A 175 21.38 21.69 -16.02
N PRO A 176 20.18 22.26 -15.90
CA PRO A 176 19.02 21.80 -16.66
C PRO A 176 19.15 21.96 -18.18
N ASP A 177 19.94 22.94 -18.62
CA ASP A 177 20.17 23.22 -20.04
C ASP A 177 21.40 22.51 -20.63
N GLU A 178 22.23 21.85 -19.78
CA GLU A 178 23.46 21.16 -20.18
C GLU A 178 23.40 19.66 -19.81
N LEU A 179 22.43 18.95 -20.37
CA LEU A 179 22.28 17.52 -20.15
C LEU A 179 23.20 16.70 -21.07
N THR A 180 23.88 15.73 -20.49
CA THR A 180 24.66 14.73 -21.23
C THR A 180 23.78 13.53 -21.60
N HIS A 181 24.06 12.86 -22.73
CA HIS A 181 23.36 11.63 -23.11
C HIS A 181 23.80 10.43 -22.27
N SER A 182 23.78 10.61 -20.94
CA SER A 182 24.19 9.60 -19.97
C SER A 182 23.61 9.87 -18.60
N MET A 183 23.44 8.80 -17.79
CA MET A 183 23.14 8.87 -16.35
C MET A 183 24.42 8.96 -15.49
N GLN A 184 25.57 9.18 -16.11
CA GLN A 184 26.87 9.30 -15.46
C GLN A 184 26.89 10.33 -14.32
N PRO A 185 26.35 11.57 -14.51
CA PRO A 185 26.30 12.57 -13.43
C PRO A 185 25.63 12.06 -12.15
N ILE A 186 24.58 11.24 -12.26
CA ILE A 186 23.92 10.65 -11.09
C ILE A 186 24.83 9.65 -10.38
N PHE A 187 25.50 8.77 -11.12
CA PHE A 187 26.44 7.80 -10.53
C PHE A 187 27.62 8.49 -9.84
N ASP A 188 28.20 9.49 -10.50
CA ASP A 188 29.35 10.23 -9.97
C ASP A 188 28.96 10.99 -8.69
N THR A 189 27.78 11.60 -8.66
CA THR A 189 27.23 12.29 -7.48
C THR A 189 26.99 11.31 -6.31
N ILE A 190 26.43 10.14 -6.57
CA ILE A 190 26.23 9.09 -5.55
C ILE A 190 27.59 8.67 -4.96
N ILE A 191 28.58 8.40 -5.80
CA ILE A 191 29.91 7.96 -5.35
C ILE A 191 30.61 9.03 -4.53
N GLN A 192 30.46 10.30 -4.93
CA GLN A 192 31.14 11.44 -4.29
C GLN A 192 30.52 11.83 -2.96
N HIS A 193 29.20 11.84 -2.85
CA HIS A 193 28.49 12.42 -1.71
C HIS A 193 27.92 11.39 -0.74
N VAL A 194 27.47 10.21 -1.20
CA VAL A 194 27.00 9.17 -0.28
C VAL A 194 28.19 8.52 0.43
N PRO A 195 28.19 8.45 1.77
CA PRO A 195 29.29 7.83 2.50
C PRO A 195 29.41 6.33 2.21
N ALA A 196 30.64 5.81 2.32
CA ALA A 196 30.85 4.37 2.33
C ALA A 196 30.29 3.76 3.62
N PRO A 197 29.76 2.52 3.56
CA PRO A 197 29.26 1.84 4.76
C PRO A 197 30.39 1.66 5.79
N MET A 198 30.06 1.96 7.04
CA MET A 198 30.96 1.75 8.17
C MET A 198 30.97 0.28 8.59
N GLY A 199 32.04 -0.16 9.27
CA GLY A 199 32.19 -1.51 9.80
C GLY A 199 33.62 -2.05 9.56
N ASP A 200 33.99 -3.12 10.28
CA ASP A 200 35.29 -3.80 10.14
C ASP A 200 35.06 -5.27 9.69
N GLU A 201 35.75 -5.67 8.64
CA GLU A 201 35.72 -7.05 8.11
C GLU A 201 36.38 -8.07 9.06
N ASN A 202 37.27 -7.61 9.94
CA ASN A 202 37.95 -8.48 10.90
C ASN A 202 37.13 -8.78 12.16
N GLU A 203 36.07 -8.08 12.38
CA GLU A 203 35.15 -8.32 13.50
C GLU A 203 34.26 -9.55 13.26
N PRO A 204 33.67 -10.11 14.31
CA PRO A 204 32.66 -11.18 14.17
C PRO A 204 31.46 -10.73 13.36
N LEU A 205 30.92 -11.63 12.52
CA LEU A 205 29.76 -11.37 11.66
C LEU A 205 28.57 -10.84 12.46
N GLN A 206 27.93 -9.81 11.93
CA GLN A 206 26.67 -9.27 12.40
C GLN A 206 25.84 -8.73 11.21
N VAL A 207 24.63 -9.25 11.03
CA VAL A 207 23.70 -8.88 9.96
C VAL A 207 22.31 -8.66 10.54
N LEU A 208 21.76 -7.46 10.41
CA LEU A 208 20.36 -7.18 10.78
C LEU A 208 19.43 -7.56 9.61
N ILE A 209 18.44 -8.39 9.89
CA ILE A 209 17.44 -8.77 8.90
C ILE A 209 16.37 -7.70 8.81
N SER A 210 16.31 -7.01 7.70
CA SER A 210 15.39 -5.90 7.44
C SER A 210 14.20 -6.29 6.56
N THR A 211 14.36 -7.30 5.69
CA THR A 211 13.32 -7.77 4.77
C THR A 211 13.33 -9.29 4.68
N ILE A 212 12.19 -9.91 4.47
CA ILE A 212 12.05 -11.35 4.22
C ILE A 212 11.52 -11.54 2.80
N ASP A 213 12.11 -12.51 2.11
CA ASP A 213 11.60 -13.07 0.87
C ASP A 213 11.33 -14.57 1.06
N TYR A 214 10.62 -15.18 0.13
CA TYR A 214 10.28 -16.59 0.19
C TYR A 214 10.53 -17.26 -1.16
N ASP A 215 11.12 -18.44 -1.10
CA ASP A 215 11.33 -19.30 -2.26
C ASP A 215 10.82 -20.70 -1.93
N ASP A 216 10.06 -21.30 -2.84
CA ASP A 216 9.41 -22.60 -2.61
C ASP A 216 10.40 -23.76 -2.36
N TYR A 217 11.69 -23.60 -2.74
CA TYR A 217 12.72 -24.62 -2.59
C TYR A 217 13.61 -24.42 -1.36
N VAL A 218 13.90 -23.17 -1.01
CA VAL A 218 14.81 -22.84 0.11
C VAL A 218 14.09 -22.26 1.33
N GLY A 219 12.80 -22.00 1.21
CA GLY A 219 11.99 -21.43 2.27
C GLY A 219 12.22 -19.94 2.45
N ARG A 220 12.14 -19.45 3.69
CA ARG A 220 12.37 -18.03 4.02
C ARG A 220 13.81 -17.62 3.77
N ILE A 221 13.97 -16.44 3.21
CA ILE A 221 15.24 -15.80 2.90
C ILE A 221 15.29 -14.47 3.62
N GLY A 222 16.20 -14.32 4.58
CA GLY A 222 16.43 -13.06 5.28
C GLY A 222 17.33 -12.15 4.45
N ILE A 223 16.92 -10.90 4.24
CA ILE A 223 17.70 -9.89 3.51
C ILE A 223 18.09 -8.78 4.50
N GLY A 224 19.38 -8.42 4.48
CA GLY A 224 19.90 -7.40 5.38
C GLY A 224 21.28 -6.90 4.95
N LYS A 225 21.75 -5.84 5.61
CA LYS A 225 23.10 -5.28 5.44
C LYS A 225 24.05 -5.94 6.44
N ILE A 226 25.26 -6.28 5.98
CA ILE A 226 26.34 -6.73 6.87
C ILE A 226 26.90 -5.50 7.59
N GLU A 227 26.66 -5.38 8.89
CA GLU A 227 27.13 -4.25 9.68
C GLU A 227 28.60 -4.43 10.09
N ARG A 228 29.04 -5.65 10.34
CA ARG A 228 30.44 -5.99 10.60
C ARG A 228 30.75 -7.44 10.20
N GLY A 229 32.03 -7.71 9.98
CA GLY A 229 32.54 -9.03 9.65
C GLY A 229 32.27 -9.47 8.21
N VAL A 230 32.39 -10.76 7.98
CA VAL A 230 32.23 -11.40 6.66
C VAL A 230 31.25 -12.56 6.79
N ALA A 231 30.22 -12.54 5.96
CA ALA A 231 29.32 -13.68 5.80
C ALA A 231 29.99 -14.75 4.94
N VAL A 232 29.97 -16.00 5.43
CA VAL A 232 30.58 -17.14 4.73
C VAL A 232 29.56 -18.26 4.63
N ARG A 233 29.39 -18.79 3.43
CA ARG A 233 28.50 -19.92 3.16
C ARG A 233 28.89 -21.16 3.99
N ASN A 234 27.89 -21.94 4.39
CA ASN A 234 28.04 -23.18 5.17
C ASN A 234 28.64 -23.00 6.58
N ARG A 235 28.78 -21.79 7.11
CA ARG A 235 29.18 -21.56 8.50
C ARG A 235 28.01 -21.61 9.47
N SER A 236 28.30 -21.99 10.71
CA SER A 236 27.38 -21.87 11.83
C SER A 236 27.22 -20.40 12.23
N VAL A 237 25.99 -20.01 12.51
CA VAL A 237 25.59 -18.68 12.95
C VAL A 237 24.62 -18.82 14.12
N VAL A 238 24.48 -17.74 14.88
CA VAL A 238 23.49 -17.64 15.96
C VAL A 238 22.52 -16.53 15.57
N VAL A 239 21.23 -16.82 15.66
CA VAL A 239 20.17 -15.84 15.45
C VAL A 239 19.71 -15.35 16.82
N CYS A 240 19.69 -14.05 17.02
CA CYS A 240 19.27 -13.38 18.24
C CYS A 240 18.36 -12.18 17.92
N CYS A 241 17.59 -11.75 18.92
CA CYS A 241 16.72 -10.57 18.83
C CYS A 241 16.95 -9.68 20.04
N ALA A 242 16.79 -8.36 19.89
CA ALA A 242 16.93 -7.41 20.98
C ALA A 242 15.80 -7.55 22.01
N ASP A 243 14.62 -7.97 21.59
CA ASP A 243 13.41 -8.07 22.43
C ASP A 243 13.29 -9.41 23.19
N HIS A 244 14.12 -10.40 22.87
CA HIS A 244 14.05 -11.75 23.46
C HIS A 244 15.44 -12.30 23.78
N GLU A 245 15.57 -12.93 24.95
CA GLU A 245 16.82 -13.59 25.37
C GLU A 245 17.08 -14.94 24.65
N GLU A 246 16.13 -15.41 23.84
CA GLU A 246 16.27 -16.68 23.13
C GLU A 246 17.22 -16.56 21.96
N HIS A 247 18.29 -17.35 22.00
CA HIS A 247 19.24 -17.51 20.91
C HIS A 247 19.06 -18.87 20.26
N ARG A 248 19.11 -18.93 18.93
CA ARG A 248 19.03 -20.19 18.21
C ARG A 248 20.21 -20.36 17.26
N GLU A 249 20.84 -21.53 17.34
CA GLU A 249 21.89 -21.90 16.42
C GLU A 249 21.31 -22.30 15.07
N ALA A 250 21.96 -21.87 14.02
CA ALA A 250 21.60 -22.19 12.64
C ALA A 250 22.84 -22.35 11.77
N ARG A 251 22.66 -22.85 10.56
CA ARG A 251 23.71 -22.94 9.55
C ARG A 251 23.31 -22.14 8.33
N LEU A 252 24.15 -21.23 7.92
CA LEU A 252 23.97 -20.44 6.69
C LEU A 252 24.21 -21.34 5.47
N SER A 253 23.18 -22.06 5.00
CA SER A 253 23.34 -23.04 3.93
C SER A 253 23.56 -22.39 2.56
N ARG A 254 22.94 -21.23 2.33
CA ARG A 254 23.12 -20.45 1.10
C ARG A 254 23.28 -18.98 1.41
N LEU A 255 24.18 -18.36 0.69
CA LEU A 255 24.49 -16.93 0.74
C LEU A 255 24.36 -16.37 -0.67
N TYR A 256 23.60 -15.30 -0.81
CA TYR A 256 23.42 -14.62 -2.09
C TYR A 256 23.79 -13.15 -1.96
N ARG A 257 24.29 -12.60 -3.05
CA ARG A 257 24.39 -11.16 -3.27
C ARG A 257 23.52 -10.75 -4.46
N PHE A 258 23.23 -9.48 -4.58
CA PHE A 258 22.44 -8.95 -5.69
C PHE A 258 23.38 -8.56 -6.85
N GLU A 259 23.08 -8.98 -8.07
CA GLU A 259 23.73 -8.54 -9.31
C GLU A 259 22.63 -8.16 -10.31
N GLY A 260 22.47 -6.86 -10.55
CA GLY A 260 21.24 -6.37 -11.16
C GLY A 260 20.05 -6.78 -10.31
N LEU A 261 19.03 -7.33 -10.93
CA LEU A 261 17.83 -7.83 -10.27
C LEU A 261 17.93 -9.29 -9.79
N LYS A 262 19.04 -9.97 -10.09
CA LYS A 262 19.19 -11.39 -9.79
C LYS A 262 19.94 -11.59 -8.48
N ARG A 263 19.56 -12.62 -7.75
CA ARG A 263 20.33 -13.14 -6.62
C ARG A 263 21.35 -14.15 -7.15
N VAL A 264 22.62 -13.90 -6.90
CA VAL A 264 23.73 -14.76 -7.33
C VAL A 264 24.35 -15.39 -6.09
N GLU A 265 24.55 -16.72 -6.11
CA GLU A 265 25.23 -17.41 -5.00
C GLU A 265 26.66 -16.89 -4.85
N ALA A 266 27.04 -16.66 -3.59
CA ALA A 266 28.37 -16.22 -3.21
C ALA A 266 28.94 -17.13 -2.12
N GLU A 267 30.25 -17.36 -2.12
CA GLU A 267 30.93 -18.10 -1.05
C GLU A 267 31.21 -17.19 0.15
N THR A 268 31.51 -15.93 -0.11
CA THR A 268 31.81 -14.92 0.91
C THR A 268 31.27 -13.56 0.48
N VAL A 269 30.76 -12.79 1.44
CA VAL A 269 30.38 -11.38 1.25
C VAL A 269 30.84 -10.58 2.45
N GLY A 270 31.46 -9.44 2.20
CA GLY A 270 32.06 -8.57 3.22
C GLY A 270 31.12 -7.50 3.75
N VAL A 271 31.62 -6.77 4.76
CA VAL A 271 30.93 -5.67 5.44
C VAL A 271 30.41 -4.62 4.47
N GLY A 272 29.24 -4.09 4.78
CA GLY A 272 28.58 -3.02 4.04
C GLY A 272 27.73 -3.47 2.86
N ASP A 273 27.84 -4.73 2.40
CA ASP A 273 27.01 -5.22 1.29
C ASP A 273 25.64 -5.70 1.79
N ILE A 274 24.65 -5.62 0.91
CA ILE A 274 23.29 -6.14 1.15
C ILE A 274 23.24 -7.59 0.66
N VAL A 275 22.89 -8.49 1.57
CA VAL A 275 22.91 -9.94 1.33
C VAL A 275 21.55 -10.59 1.56
N ALA A 276 21.37 -11.73 0.91
CA ALA A 276 20.25 -12.61 1.16
C ALA A 276 20.74 -13.94 1.75
N LEU A 277 20.23 -14.29 2.93
CA LEU A 277 20.64 -15.43 3.75
C LEU A 277 19.55 -16.48 3.75
N ALA A 278 19.85 -17.73 3.36
CA ALA A 278 18.88 -18.80 3.34
C ALA A 278 19.36 -20.06 4.09
N GLY A 279 18.40 -20.88 4.50
CA GLY A 279 18.64 -22.10 5.30
C GLY A 279 18.66 -21.85 6.80
N ILE A 280 18.22 -20.70 7.25
CA ILE A 280 17.99 -20.38 8.66
C ILE A 280 16.51 -20.59 8.96
N PRO A 281 16.11 -21.66 9.66
CA PRO A 281 14.69 -21.96 9.91
C PRO A 281 14.00 -20.87 10.70
N GLY A 282 12.84 -20.43 10.23
CA GLY A 282 12.01 -19.45 10.92
C GLY A 282 12.63 -18.07 11.06
N ILE A 283 13.58 -17.68 10.20
CA ILE A 283 14.17 -16.35 10.22
C ILE A 283 13.08 -15.26 10.05
N SER A 284 13.18 -14.23 10.86
CA SER A 284 12.21 -13.13 10.91
C SER A 284 12.89 -11.77 10.78
N ILE A 285 12.07 -10.77 10.41
CA ILE A 285 12.53 -9.37 10.37
C ILE A 285 12.87 -8.91 11.80
N GLY A 286 13.95 -8.13 11.92
CA GLY A 286 14.43 -7.63 13.21
C GLY A 286 15.39 -8.56 13.94
N GLU A 287 15.51 -9.78 13.49
CA GLU A 287 16.53 -10.69 14.01
C GLU A 287 17.92 -10.32 13.51
N THR A 288 18.90 -10.50 14.36
CA THR A 288 20.32 -10.33 14.02
C THR A 288 20.97 -11.68 13.85
N VAL A 289 21.64 -11.88 12.73
CA VAL A 289 22.46 -13.06 12.46
C VAL A 289 23.90 -12.77 12.85
N CYS A 290 24.40 -13.43 13.88
CA CYS A 290 25.71 -13.23 14.49
C CYS A 290 26.65 -14.41 14.30
N ALA A 291 27.95 -14.15 14.38
CA ALA A 291 28.92 -15.21 14.60
C ALA A 291 28.75 -15.83 16.00
N PRO A 292 28.94 -17.15 16.18
CA PRO A 292 28.82 -17.78 17.50
C PRO A 292 29.77 -17.23 18.57
N THR A 293 30.83 -16.56 18.17
CA THR A 293 31.86 -15.96 19.04
C THR A 293 31.47 -14.62 19.64
N ALA A 294 30.46 -13.93 19.06
CA ALA A 294 29.96 -12.64 19.56
C ALA A 294 28.49 -12.52 19.17
N VAL A 295 27.61 -12.83 20.12
CA VAL A 295 26.17 -12.77 19.93
C VAL A 295 25.67 -11.46 20.52
N GLU A 296 25.48 -10.48 19.67
CA GLU A 296 25.08 -9.12 20.04
C GLU A 296 23.92 -8.71 19.13
N PRO A 297 22.68 -8.63 19.66
CA PRO A 297 21.53 -8.21 18.89
C PRO A 297 21.62 -6.72 18.54
N LEU A 298 21.30 -6.37 17.31
CA LEU A 298 21.15 -4.98 16.89
C LEU A 298 19.79 -4.42 17.31
N PRO A 299 19.70 -3.11 17.63
CA PRO A 299 18.44 -2.49 17.96
C PRO A 299 17.47 -2.60 16.79
N PHE A 300 16.29 -3.12 17.09
CA PHE A 300 15.24 -3.33 16.12
C PHE A 300 14.34 -2.08 16.00
N VAL A 301 13.77 -1.87 14.81
CA VAL A 301 12.69 -0.91 14.60
C VAL A 301 11.38 -1.62 14.90
N HIS A 302 10.64 -1.15 15.89
CA HIS A 302 9.29 -1.63 16.13
C HIS A 302 8.49 -1.51 14.83
N ILE A 303 7.90 -2.63 14.43
CA ILE A 303 6.93 -2.65 13.34
C ILE A 303 5.65 -2.04 13.92
N ASP A 304 5.17 -0.92 13.34
CA ASP A 304 3.90 -0.36 13.77
C ASP A 304 2.81 -1.43 13.69
N GLU A 305 1.99 -1.48 14.72
CA GLU A 305 0.90 -2.43 14.78
C GLU A 305 -0.14 -2.14 13.70
N PRO A 306 -0.85 -3.16 13.24
CA PRO A 306 -1.98 -2.98 12.34
C PRO A 306 -3.04 -2.05 12.97
N THR A 307 -3.56 -1.11 12.18
CA THR A 307 -4.61 -0.17 12.61
C THR A 307 -5.99 -0.53 12.09
N VAL A 308 -6.08 -1.36 11.05
CA VAL A 308 -7.34 -1.75 10.40
C VAL A 308 -7.44 -3.27 10.32
N SER A 309 -8.64 -3.81 10.54
CA SER A 309 -8.91 -5.24 10.40
C SER A 309 -10.20 -5.49 9.62
N MET A 310 -10.28 -6.64 8.93
CA MET A 310 -11.49 -7.12 8.27
C MET A 310 -11.56 -8.64 8.29
N ASP A 311 -12.76 -9.18 8.10
CA ASP A 311 -12.96 -10.62 8.03
C ASP A 311 -12.90 -11.12 6.58
N PHE A 312 -12.12 -12.15 6.34
CA PHE A 312 -12.10 -12.94 5.11
C PHE A 312 -12.94 -14.21 5.35
N ILE A 313 -14.01 -14.37 4.60
CA ILE A 313 -15.05 -15.37 4.84
C ILE A 313 -15.20 -16.23 3.60
N VAL A 314 -15.44 -17.52 3.78
CA VAL A 314 -15.80 -18.41 2.66
C VAL A 314 -17.04 -17.86 1.97
N ASN A 315 -17.02 -17.83 0.63
CA ASN A 315 -18.19 -17.38 -0.13
C ASN A 315 -19.32 -18.40 -0.02
N THR A 316 -20.44 -17.97 0.52
CA THR A 316 -21.67 -18.78 0.71
C THR A 316 -22.82 -18.30 -0.19
N SER A 317 -22.53 -17.46 -1.20
CA SER A 317 -23.55 -16.99 -2.14
C SER A 317 -24.08 -18.14 -3.02
N PRO A 318 -25.27 -17.98 -3.62
CA PRO A 318 -25.80 -18.93 -4.59
C PRO A 318 -24.93 -19.14 -5.85
N PHE A 319 -23.95 -18.25 -6.06
CA PHE A 319 -22.98 -18.33 -7.17
C PHE A 319 -21.61 -18.84 -6.74
N ALA A 320 -21.45 -19.24 -5.48
CA ALA A 320 -20.19 -19.74 -4.96
C ALA A 320 -19.64 -20.91 -5.80
N GLY A 321 -18.35 -20.86 -6.11
CA GLY A 321 -17.63 -21.89 -6.87
C GLY A 321 -17.85 -21.88 -8.39
N ARG A 322 -18.57 -20.89 -8.92
CA ARG A 322 -18.77 -20.78 -10.38
C ARG A 322 -17.58 -20.17 -11.12
N GLU A 323 -16.83 -19.32 -10.46
CA GLU A 323 -15.77 -18.51 -11.07
C GLU A 323 -14.40 -18.79 -10.46
N GLY A 324 -14.35 -19.08 -9.14
CA GLY A 324 -13.11 -19.32 -8.42
C GLY A 324 -12.62 -20.77 -8.52
N LYS A 325 -11.29 -20.92 -8.53
CA LYS A 325 -10.62 -22.23 -8.44
C LYS A 325 -10.43 -22.64 -6.99
N TYR A 326 -10.13 -21.69 -6.12
CA TYR A 326 -9.83 -21.89 -4.69
C TYR A 326 -10.94 -21.26 -3.85
N VAL A 327 -11.87 -22.10 -3.38
CA VAL A 327 -13.12 -21.64 -2.74
C VAL A 327 -13.30 -22.17 -1.31
N THR A 328 -12.42 -23.08 -0.84
CA THR A 328 -12.58 -23.71 0.47
C THR A 328 -11.90 -22.91 1.58
N SER A 329 -12.41 -23.05 2.81
CA SER A 329 -11.80 -22.47 4.01
C SER A 329 -10.31 -22.80 4.12
N ARG A 330 -9.93 -24.03 3.81
CA ARG A 330 -8.53 -24.47 3.81
C ARG A 330 -7.67 -23.70 2.81
N ASN A 331 -8.14 -23.53 1.57
CA ASN A 331 -7.40 -22.79 0.55
C ASN A 331 -7.17 -21.34 0.98
N ILE A 332 -8.22 -20.67 1.49
CA ILE A 332 -8.17 -19.28 1.96
C ILE A 332 -7.19 -19.18 3.13
N ARG A 333 -7.32 -20.06 4.12
CA ARG A 333 -6.42 -20.11 5.28
C ARG A 333 -4.97 -20.25 4.85
N ASP A 334 -4.65 -21.29 4.09
CA ASP A 334 -3.27 -21.59 3.70
C ASP A 334 -2.65 -20.42 2.91
N ARG A 335 -3.45 -19.73 2.10
CA ARG A 335 -3.00 -18.54 1.36
C ARG A 335 -2.77 -17.35 2.28
N LEU A 336 -3.68 -17.07 3.22
CA LEU A 336 -3.55 -15.97 4.16
C LEU A 336 -2.34 -16.16 5.10
N PHE A 337 -2.14 -17.37 5.61
CA PHE A 337 -0.97 -17.67 6.45
C PHE A 337 0.35 -17.61 5.67
N LYS A 338 0.35 -17.99 4.38
CA LYS A 338 1.52 -17.81 3.51
C LYS A 338 1.85 -16.31 3.32
N GLU A 339 0.86 -15.43 3.26
CA GLU A 339 1.09 -13.98 3.16
C GLU A 339 1.84 -13.43 4.37
N VAL A 340 1.45 -13.84 5.57
CA VAL A 340 2.11 -13.41 6.83
C VAL A 340 3.58 -13.85 6.91
N GLU A 341 3.98 -14.88 6.17
CA GLU A 341 5.39 -15.30 6.14
C GLU A 341 6.31 -14.26 5.50
N THR A 342 5.78 -13.48 4.57
CA THR A 342 6.52 -12.43 3.85
C THR A 342 6.12 -11.01 4.28
N ASN A 343 4.87 -10.83 4.66
CA ASN A 343 4.31 -9.54 5.03
C ASN A 343 4.12 -9.42 6.55
N VAL A 344 5.13 -8.91 7.22
CA VAL A 344 5.20 -8.82 8.70
C VAL A 344 4.25 -7.77 9.28
N ALA A 345 3.82 -6.80 8.46
CA ALA A 345 2.86 -5.76 8.86
C ALA A 345 1.41 -6.27 8.87
N MET A 346 1.20 -7.55 8.53
CA MET A 346 -0.11 -8.18 8.48
C MET A 346 -0.22 -9.24 9.58
N ARG A 347 -1.39 -9.33 10.20
CA ARG A 347 -1.74 -10.41 11.15
C ARG A 347 -2.96 -11.16 10.64
N VAL A 348 -2.95 -12.46 10.79
CA VAL A 348 -4.07 -13.35 10.46
C VAL A 348 -4.43 -14.15 11.70
N GLU A 349 -5.67 -14.04 12.13
CA GLU A 349 -6.21 -14.73 13.29
C GLU A 349 -7.40 -15.60 12.88
N THR A 350 -7.51 -16.78 13.48
CA THR A 350 -8.69 -17.62 13.33
C THR A 350 -9.80 -17.06 14.21
N THR A 351 -11.01 -16.97 13.68
CA THR A 351 -12.19 -16.55 14.44
C THR A 351 -12.87 -17.75 15.11
N ALA A 352 -13.92 -17.51 15.87
CA ALA A 352 -14.76 -18.58 16.42
C ALA A 352 -15.43 -19.44 15.33
N SER A 353 -15.53 -18.91 14.11
CA SER A 353 -16.03 -19.63 12.93
C SER A 353 -14.85 -20.26 12.17
N THR A 354 -14.99 -21.51 11.75
CA THR A 354 -14.00 -22.21 10.90
C THR A 354 -13.92 -21.65 9.48
N ASP A 355 -14.90 -20.84 9.08
CA ASP A 355 -15.07 -20.31 7.72
C ASP A 355 -14.74 -18.82 7.61
N ALA A 356 -14.21 -18.22 8.69
CA ALA A 356 -13.85 -16.80 8.73
C ALA A 356 -12.46 -16.61 9.37
N PHE A 357 -11.67 -15.69 8.80
CA PHE A 357 -10.35 -15.31 9.27
C PHE A 357 -10.31 -13.81 9.43
N LYS A 358 -9.86 -13.34 10.59
CA LYS A 358 -9.63 -11.92 10.81
C LYS A 358 -8.24 -11.55 10.30
N VAL A 359 -8.19 -10.65 9.35
CA VAL A 359 -6.96 -10.13 8.76
C VAL A 359 -6.79 -8.68 9.16
N SER A 360 -5.66 -8.36 9.74
CA SER A 360 -5.32 -7.01 10.19
C SER A 360 -4.14 -6.48 9.40
N GLY A 361 -4.21 -5.22 8.98
CA GLY A 361 -3.19 -4.54 8.20
C GLY A 361 -3.06 -3.07 8.61
N ARG A 362 -2.11 -2.35 8.04
CA ARG A 362 -1.84 -0.95 8.39
C ARG A 362 -2.86 0.04 7.86
N GLY A 363 -3.51 -0.29 6.74
CA GLY A 363 -4.48 0.58 6.10
C GLY A 363 -5.40 -0.17 5.16
N GLU A 364 -6.38 0.54 4.62
CA GLU A 364 -7.36 0.00 3.69
C GLU A 364 -6.72 -0.43 2.36
N LEU A 365 -5.76 0.35 1.85
CA LEU A 365 -5.04 0.04 0.62
C LEU A 365 -4.24 -1.27 0.76
N HIS A 366 -3.60 -1.50 1.90
CA HIS A 366 -2.85 -2.74 2.17
C HIS A 366 -3.75 -3.98 2.08
N LEU A 367 -4.95 -3.92 2.69
CA LEU A 367 -5.92 -5.00 2.64
C LEU A 367 -6.55 -5.17 1.23
N SER A 368 -6.83 -4.07 0.51
CA SER A 368 -7.38 -4.14 -0.85
C SER A 368 -6.40 -4.75 -1.85
N ILE A 369 -5.10 -4.51 -1.69
CA ILE A 369 -4.05 -5.15 -2.49
C ILE A 369 -4.02 -6.66 -2.26
N LEU A 370 -4.14 -7.12 -1.01
CA LEU A 370 -4.23 -8.54 -0.70
C LEU A 370 -5.46 -9.18 -1.38
N ILE A 371 -6.62 -8.53 -1.26
CA ILE A 371 -7.87 -9.00 -1.89
C ILE A 371 -7.70 -9.13 -3.40
N GLU A 372 -7.16 -8.10 -4.04
CA GLU A 372 -6.97 -8.09 -5.49
C GLU A 372 -5.93 -9.14 -5.94
N THR A 373 -4.86 -9.32 -5.17
CA THR A 373 -3.85 -10.35 -5.42
C THR A 373 -4.46 -11.75 -5.34
N MET A 374 -5.23 -12.05 -4.31
CA MET A 374 -5.92 -13.33 -4.16
C MET A 374 -6.94 -13.54 -5.27
N ARG A 375 -7.69 -12.50 -5.65
CA ARG A 375 -8.65 -12.53 -6.77
C ARG A 375 -7.98 -12.97 -8.07
N ARG A 376 -6.84 -12.37 -8.42
CA ARG A 376 -6.06 -12.70 -9.64
C ARG A 376 -5.45 -14.09 -9.59
N GLN A 377 -5.13 -14.60 -8.41
CA GLN A 377 -4.66 -15.95 -8.20
C GLN A 377 -5.77 -17.02 -8.32
N GLY A 378 -7.03 -16.60 -8.54
CA GLY A 378 -8.16 -17.51 -8.74
C GLY A 378 -8.90 -17.89 -7.45
N TYR A 379 -8.70 -17.17 -6.36
CA TYR A 379 -9.45 -17.35 -5.12
C TYR A 379 -10.84 -16.70 -5.22
N GLU A 380 -11.80 -17.31 -4.53
CA GLU A 380 -13.15 -16.78 -4.36
C GLU A 380 -13.50 -16.79 -2.87
N PHE A 381 -13.91 -15.63 -2.36
CA PHE A 381 -14.22 -15.40 -0.95
C PHE A 381 -15.13 -14.20 -0.79
N ALA A 382 -15.57 -13.94 0.42
CA ALA A 382 -16.27 -12.71 0.79
C ALA A 382 -15.49 -11.95 1.86
N VAL A 383 -15.60 -10.64 1.88
CA VAL A 383 -14.96 -9.80 2.90
C VAL A 383 -15.97 -8.89 3.59
N SER A 384 -15.73 -8.63 4.87
CA SER A 384 -16.50 -7.66 5.65
C SER A 384 -15.99 -6.24 5.41
N ARG A 385 -16.73 -5.24 5.90
CA ARG A 385 -16.27 -3.86 5.99
C ARG A 385 -14.97 -3.80 6.82
N PRO A 386 -13.96 -3.01 6.39
CA PRO A 386 -12.80 -2.71 7.21
C PRO A 386 -13.22 -2.01 8.51
N LYS A 387 -12.60 -2.39 9.64
CA LYS A 387 -12.83 -1.78 10.95
C LYS A 387 -11.51 -1.36 11.56
N VAL A 388 -11.50 -0.19 12.14
CA VAL A 388 -10.34 0.33 12.88
C VAL A 388 -10.16 -0.47 14.17
N ILE A 389 -8.92 -0.79 14.51
CA ILE A 389 -8.56 -1.53 15.71
C ILE A 389 -8.48 -0.53 16.87
N MET A 390 -9.41 -0.66 17.81
CA MET A 390 -9.44 0.13 19.02
C MET A 390 -8.57 -0.51 20.09
N LYS A 391 -7.96 0.30 20.95
CA LYS A 391 -7.23 -0.13 22.15
C LYS A 391 -7.95 0.33 23.42
N ARG A 392 -7.52 -0.18 24.57
CA ARG A 392 -7.93 0.32 25.87
C ARG A 392 -6.69 0.69 26.66
N ASP A 393 -6.75 1.82 27.36
CA ASP A 393 -5.71 2.23 28.29
C ASP A 393 -5.75 1.37 29.57
N GLU A 394 -4.80 1.61 30.48
CA GLU A 394 -4.72 0.92 31.78
C GLU A 394 -5.95 1.17 32.68
N GLN A 395 -6.71 2.22 32.39
CA GLN A 395 -7.93 2.62 33.12
C GLN A 395 -9.20 2.07 32.46
N GLY A 396 -9.08 1.43 31.29
CA GLY A 396 -10.17 0.83 30.54
C GLY A 396 -10.86 1.77 29.54
N HIS A 397 -10.40 3.03 29.39
CA HIS A 397 -10.94 3.96 28.39
C HIS A 397 -10.60 3.50 26.98
N LEU A 398 -11.52 3.73 26.08
CA LEU A 398 -11.37 3.37 24.66
C LEU A 398 -10.46 4.40 23.97
N LEU A 399 -9.43 3.89 23.30
CA LEU A 399 -8.51 4.66 22.47
C LEU A 399 -8.70 4.30 21.02
N GLU A 400 -8.60 5.30 20.14
CA GLU A 400 -8.64 5.12 18.69
C GLU A 400 -7.37 5.65 18.03
N PRO A 401 -6.92 5.04 16.90
CA PRO A 401 -5.75 5.53 16.19
C PRO A 401 -6.07 6.86 15.50
N ILE A 402 -5.20 7.83 15.70
CA ILE A 402 -5.23 9.15 15.07
C ILE A 402 -4.16 9.20 13.98
N GLU A 403 -4.51 9.82 12.87
CA GLU A 403 -3.61 10.02 11.75
C GLU A 403 -3.43 11.51 11.46
N GLU A 404 -2.21 11.94 11.17
CA GLU A 404 -1.91 13.25 10.61
C GLU A 404 -2.24 13.21 9.12
N LEU A 405 -3.29 13.89 8.73
CA LEU A 405 -3.75 14.02 7.34
C LEU A 405 -3.24 15.33 6.75
N THR A 406 -2.51 15.25 5.65
CA THR A 406 -2.16 16.40 4.81
C THR A 406 -2.99 16.39 3.55
N VAL A 407 -3.66 17.50 3.24
CA VAL A 407 -4.48 17.67 2.04
C VAL A 407 -4.02 18.92 1.28
N ASP A 408 -3.66 18.75 0.01
CA ASP A 408 -3.34 19.84 -0.91
C ASP A 408 -4.50 20.03 -1.88
N VAL A 409 -5.10 21.21 -1.90
CA VAL A 409 -6.25 21.54 -2.74
C VAL A 409 -6.17 22.98 -3.26
N PRO A 410 -6.73 23.27 -4.46
CA PRO A 410 -6.98 24.64 -4.88
C PRO A 410 -7.82 25.38 -3.84
N GLN A 411 -7.53 26.68 -3.64
CA GLN A 411 -8.18 27.52 -2.61
C GLN A 411 -9.72 27.52 -2.71
N GLU A 412 -10.26 27.34 -3.91
CA GLU A 412 -11.73 27.27 -4.13
C GLU A 412 -12.40 26.08 -3.44
N TYR A 413 -11.68 24.97 -3.19
CA TYR A 413 -12.21 23.76 -2.53
C TYR A 413 -11.92 23.70 -1.04
N MET A 414 -11.13 24.64 -0.49
CA MET A 414 -10.74 24.65 0.93
C MET A 414 -11.94 24.55 1.88
N GLY A 415 -13.00 25.34 1.63
CA GLY A 415 -14.20 25.37 2.48
C GLY A 415 -14.91 24.01 2.51
N THR A 416 -15.08 23.39 1.36
CA THR A 416 -15.71 22.05 1.22
C THR A 416 -14.93 20.98 1.97
N VAL A 417 -13.59 20.99 1.84
CA VAL A 417 -12.71 20.02 2.52
C VAL A 417 -12.78 20.22 4.04
N MET A 418 -12.75 21.45 4.52
CA MET A 418 -12.85 21.74 5.95
C MET A 418 -14.21 21.32 6.55
N GLU A 419 -15.31 21.57 5.84
CA GLU A 419 -16.65 21.15 6.25
C GLU A 419 -16.75 19.62 6.34
N ASN A 420 -16.30 18.93 5.30
CA ASN A 420 -16.32 17.47 5.22
C ASN A 420 -15.49 16.83 6.34
N LEU A 421 -14.25 17.26 6.51
CA LEU A 421 -13.36 16.75 7.57
C LEU A 421 -13.88 17.09 8.98
N GLY A 422 -14.54 18.24 9.14
CA GLY A 422 -15.19 18.61 10.41
C GLY A 422 -16.27 17.61 10.82
N THR A 423 -17.09 17.10 9.88
CA THR A 423 -18.09 16.05 10.16
C THR A 423 -17.47 14.71 10.53
N ARG A 424 -16.20 14.48 10.13
CA ARG A 424 -15.40 13.29 10.38
C ARG A 424 -14.52 13.39 11.63
N ARG A 425 -14.78 14.38 12.50
CA ARG A 425 -14.03 14.62 13.75
C ARG A 425 -12.56 15.02 13.54
N ALA A 426 -12.19 15.52 12.38
CA ALA A 426 -10.86 16.04 12.13
C ALA A 426 -10.64 17.39 12.84
N VAL A 427 -9.42 17.59 13.34
CA VAL A 427 -8.99 18.84 13.97
C VAL A 427 -7.90 19.47 13.10
N LEU A 428 -8.15 20.68 12.60
CA LEU A 428 -7.15 21.40 11.82
C LEU A 428 -5.97 21.81 12.72
N THR A 429 -4.77 21.35 12.38
CA THR A 429 -3.54 21.66 13.12
C THR A 429 -2.70 22.73 12.44
N ASN A 430 -2.68 22.75 11.10
CA ASN A 430 -1.92 23.74 10.34
C ASN A 430 -2.57 24.06 8.99
N MET A 431 -2.32 25.29 8.48
CA MET A 431 -2.76 25.73 7.18
C MET A 431 -1.68 26.58 6.53
N ILE A 432 -1.23 26.19 5.35
CA ILE A 432 -0.16 26.86 4.60
C ILE A 432 -0.73 27.25 3.24
N ASN A 433 -0.69 28.55 2.94
CA ASN A 433 -1.01 29.02 1.60
C ASN A 433 0.22 28.85 0.71
N GLU A 434 0.11 28.03 -0.30
CA GLU A 434 1.18 27.80 -1.28
C GLU A 434 1.09 28.85 -2.42
N ASN A 435 2.23 29.12 -3.04
CA ASN A 435 2.29 29.96 -4.23
C ASN A 435 1.44 29.30 -5.35
N GLN A 436 0.68 30.10 -6.11
CA GLN A 436 -0.20 29.70 -7.23
C GLN A 436 -1.66 29.33 -6.87
N GLY A 437 -2.17 29.71 -5.70
CA GLY A 437 -3.60 29.55 -5.36
C GLY A 437 -3.99 28.14 -4.88
N SER A 438 -3.04 27.35 -4.43
CA SER A 438 -3.28 26.12 -3.68
C SER A 438 -3.07 26.34 -2.19
N VAL A 439 -3.73 25.51 -1.38
CA VAL A 439 -3.67 25.54 0.08
C VAL A 439 -3.37 24.15 0.57
N ARG A 440 -2.37 24.04 1.46
CA ARG A 440 -2.08 22.85 2.22
C ARG A 440 -2.76 22.91 3.58
N LEU A 441 -3.55 21.90 3.89
CA LEU A 441 -4.26 21.73 5.15
C LEU A 441 -3.71 20.52 5.87
N VAL A 442 -3.40 20.66 7.16
CA VAL A 442 -2.94 19.54 8.00
C VAL A 442 -3.94 19.35 9.13
N PHE A 443 -4.40 18.11 9.29
CA PHE A 443 -5.39 17.74 10.29
C PHE A 443 -4.94 16.55 11.11
N ASP A 444 -5.34 16.48 12.37
CA ASP A 444 -5.40 15.25 13.16
C ASP A 444 -6.78 14.64 12.98
N VAL A 445 -6.84 13.41 12.49
CA VAL A 445 -8.10 12.74 12.10
C VAL A 445 -8.13 11.32 12.68
N PRO A 446 -9.25 10.89 13.30
CA PRO A 446 -9.43 9.48 13.62
C PRO A 446 -9.35 8.62 12.35
N ALA A 447 -8.58 7.53 12.36
CA ALA A 447 -8.38 6.68 11.18
C ALA A 447 -9.71 6.20 10.55
N ARG A 448 -10.76 5.98 11.37
CA ARG A 448 -12.10 5.66 10.86
C ARG A 448 -12.75 6.82 10.09
N GLY A 449 -12.36 8.06 10.34
CA GLY A 449 -12.80 9.25 9.60
C GLY A 449 -12.19 9.36 8.20
N LEU A 450 -11.07 8.68 7.95
CA LEU A 450 -10.44 8.64 6.63
C LEU A 450 -11.06 7.60 5.69
N MET A 451 -11.80 6.63 6.23
CA MET A 451 -12.47 5.63 5.40
C MET A 451 -13.42 6.29 4.41
N GLY A 452 -13.21 6.03 3.11
CA GLY A 452 -13.98 6.64 2.02
C GLY A 452 -13.69 8.11 1.72
N PHE A 453 -12.89 8.80 2.53
CA PHE A 453 -12.62 10.23 2.33
C PHE A 453 -11.85 10.51 1.03
N ARG A 454 -10.96 9.62 0.60
CA ARG A 454 -10.20 9.78 -0.65
C ARG A 454 -11.11 9.88 -1.87
N SER A 455 -12.10 8.99 -1.98
CA SER A 455 -13.05 8.98 -3.09
C SER A 455 -13.92 10.24 -3.10
N GLU A 456 -14.32 10.68 -1.92
CA GLU A 456 -15.11 11.90 -1.72
C GLU A 456 -14.29 13.15 -2.07
N LEU A 457 -13.06 13.27 -1.57
CA LEU A 457 -12.14 14.35 -1.89
C LEU A 457 -11.94 14.50 -3.41
N LEU A 458 -11.63 13.40 -4.11
CA LEU A 458 -11.45 13.41 -5.56
C LEU A 458 -12.71 13.86 -6.30
N THR A 459 -13.89 13.44 -5.84
CA THR A 459 -15.16 13.82 -6.43
C THR A 459 -15.45 15.31 -6.23
N GLU A 460 -15.30 15.81 -5.01
CA GLU A 460 -15.61 17.18 -4.64
C GLU A 460 -14.62 18.19 -5.24
N THR A 461 -13.34 17.81 -5.34
CA THR A 461 -12.29 18.64 -5.94
C THR A 461 -12.12 18.43 -7.44
N ARG A 462 -13.00 17.64 -8.07
CA ARG A 462 -12.91 17.28 -9.50
C ARG A 462 -11.55 16.67 -9.90
N GLY A 463 -10.96 15.89 -9.01
CA GLY A 463 -9.67 15.25 -9.21
C GLY A 463 -8.44 16.10 -8.84
N ASN A 464 -8.62 17.35 -8.37
CA ASN A 464 -7.51 18.24 -8.03
C ASN A 464 -7.01 18.10 -6.58
N GLY A 465 -7.72 17.35 -5.74
CA GLY A 465 -7.31 17.13 -4.35
C GLY A 465 -6.28 16.01 -4.22
N ILE A 466 -5.20 16.28 -3.51
CA ILE A 466 -4.17 15.31 -3.17
C ILE A 466 -4.15 15.17 -1.66
N MET A 467 -4.10 13.93 -1.18
CA MET A 467 -4.01 13.65 0.25
C MET A 467 -2.93 12.63 0.57
N SER A 468 -2.34 12.77 1.75
CA SER A 468 -1.53 11.75 2.39
C SER A 468 -1.82 11.75 3.89
N HIS A 469 -1.73 10.60 4.52
CA HIS A 469 -1.96 10.46 5.95
C HIS A 469 -0.90 9.56 6.57
N ILE A 470 -0.60 9.79 7.85
CA ILE A 470 0.44 9.09 8.58
C ILE A 470 -0.10 8.80 9.98
N PHE A 471 0.06 7.56 10.45
CA PHE A 471 -0.27 7.22 11.83
C PHE A 471 0.52 8.09 12.81
N LYS A 472 -0.17 8.70 13.76
CA LYS A 472 0.41 9.59 14.78
C LYS A 472 0.51 8.88 16.13
N ASP A 473 -0.61 8.55 16.73
CA ASP A 473 -0.71 7.90 18.05
C ASP A 473 -2.13 7.38 18.29
N TYR A 474 -2.33 6.74 19.44
CA TYR A 474 -3.66 6.39 19.95
C TYR A 474 -4.15 7.46 20.93
N GLU A 475 -5.31 8.05 20.64
CA GLU A 475 -5.95 9.07 21.49
C GLU A 475 -7.33 8.62 21.96
N PRO A 476 -7.91 9.28 22.98
CA PRO A 476 -9.26 8.95 23.46
C PRO A 476 -10.30 9.02 22.36
N TYR A 477 -11.24 8.08 22.38
CA TYR A 477 -12.32 7.99 21.40
C TYR A 477 -13.14 9.28 21.31
N THR A 478 -13.23 9.87 20.12
CA THR A 478 -13.85 11.19 19.86
C THR A 478 -15.35 11.19 19.65
N GLY A 479 -16.00 10.02 19.81
CA GLY A 479 -17.45 9.88 19.60
C GLY A 479 -17.81 9.36 18.20
N GLU A 480 -19.09 9.17 17.91
CA GLU A 480 -19.57 8.60 16.65
C GLU A 480 -19.29 9.53 15.46
N ILE A 481 -18.93 8.93 14.32
CA ILE A 481 -18.83 9.58 13.01
C ILE A 481 -20.02 9.10 12.19
N ALA A 482 -20.67 10.01 11.47
CA ALA A 482 -21.81 9.68 10.63
C ALA A 482 -21.41 8.67 9.54
N GLU A 483 -22.07 7.53 9.54
CA GLU A 483 -21.93 6.53 8.49
C GLU A 483 -22.78 6.88 7.27
N ARG A 484 -22.64 6.10 6.19
CA ARG A 484 -23.48 6.20 4.99
C ARG A 484 -24.98 6.26 5.39
N THR A 485 -25.64 7.36 5.08
CA THR A 485 -27.05 7.58 5.45
C THR A 485 -27.99 6.83 4.52
N ARG A 486 -27.66 6.67 3.23
CA ARG A 486 -28.53 6.05 2.23
C ARG A 486 -28.54 4.53 2.35
N GLY A 487 -29.73 3.94 2.21
CA GLY A 487 -29.93 2.50 2.25
C GLY A 487 -29.44 1.77 0.98
N SER A 488 -29.60 0.45 0.97
CA SER A 488 -29.31 -0.42 -0.16
C SER A 488 -30.58 -0.88 -0.88
N LEU A 489 -30.53 -1.01 -2.20
CA LEU A 489 -31.54 -1.72 -2.99
C LEU A 489 -31.16 -3.19 -3.03
N ILE A 490 -31.99 -4.06 -2.45
CA ILE A 490 -31.70 -5.48 -2.24
C ILE A 490 -32.57 -6.31 -3.18
N ALA A 491 -31.95 -7.24 -3.93
CA ALA A 491 -32.70 -8.15 -4.80
C ALA A 491 -33.60 -9.10 -3.99
N SER A 492 -34.85 -9.25 -4.42
CA SER A 492 -35.87 -10.09 -3.78
C SER A 492 -35.87 -11.53 -4.25
N GLU A 493 -35.27 -11.83 -5.38
CA GLU A 493 -35.27 -13.17 -5.99
C GLU A 493 -34.02 -13.40 -6.83
N THR A 494 -33.76 -14.67 -7.11
CA THR A 494 -32.64 -15.09 -7.97
C THR A 494 -33.11 -15.20 -9.41
N GLY A 495 -32.35 -14.63 -10.36
CA GLY A 495 -32.68 -14.65 -11.78
C GLY A 495 -31.71 -13.82 -12.60
N GLU A 496 -32.19 -13.32 -13.72
CA GLU A 496 -31.47 -12.41 -14.62
C GLU A 496 -32.12 -11.03 -14.58
N ALA A 497 -31.32 -9.98 -14.42
CA ALA A 497 -31.80 -8.60 -14.40
C ALA A 497 -32.47 -8.25 -15.74
N ASN A 498 -33.68 -7.76 -15.70
CA ASN A 498 -34.47 -7.44 -16.88
C ASN A 498 -34.68 -5.93 -17.02
N SER A 499 -34.64 -5.41 -18.25
CA SER A 499 -34.82 -3.99 -18.53
C SER A 499 -36.07 -3.39 -17.90
N TYR A 500 -37.19 -4.15 -17.85
CA TYR A 500 -38.42 -3.70 -17.23
C TYR A 500 -38.33 -3.62 -15.70
N GLY A 501 -37.70 -4.61 -15.07
CA GLY A 501 -37.45 -4.61 -13.63
C GLY A 501 -36.53 -3.48 -13.21
N LEU A 502 -35.43 -3.25 -13.98
CA LEU A 502 -34.48 -2.16 -13.74
C LEU A 502 -35.13 -0.79 -13.94
N PHE A 503 -35.92 -0.61 -15.00
CA PHE A 503 -36.65 0.64 -15.26
C PHE A 503 -37.53 1.06 -14.08
N ASN A 504 -38.28 0.12 -13.51
CA ASN A 504 -39.14 0.39 -12.36
C ASN A 504 -38.33 0.61 -11.06
N THR A 505 -37.08 0.12 -11.02
CA THR A 505 -36.25 0.23 -9.80
C THR A 505 -35.41 1.50 -9.80
N GLN A 506 -35.03 2.03 -10.97
CA GLN A 506 -34.18 3.24 -11.07
C GLN A 506 -34.83 4.50 -10.43
N GLU A 507 -36.15 4.57 -10.29
CA GLU A 507 -36.85 5.65 -9.59
C GLU A 507 -36.56 5.64 -8.06
N ARG A 508 -36.08 4.50 -7.53
CA ARG A 508 -35.82 4.31 -6.10
C ARG A 508 -34.37 4.56 -5.72
N GLY A 509 -33.49 4.72 -6.72
CA GLY A 509 -32.07 4.97 -6.48
C GLY A 509 -31.19 4.67 -7.69
N ARG A 510 -29.88 4.62 -7.46
CA ARG A 510 -28.86 4.37 -8.49
C ARG A 510 -28.56 2.88 -8.55
N LEU A 511 -28.55 2.31 -9.74
CA LEU A 511 -28.33 0.88 -9.95
C LEU A 511 -26.85 0.54 -10.17
N PHE A 512 -26.46 -0.68 -9.76
CA PHE A 512 -25.13 -1.26 -9.95
C PHE A 512 -25.10 -2.39 -10.98
N CYS A 513 -26.24 -2.82 -11.52
CA CYS A 513 -26.36 -3.93 -12.44
C CYS A 513 -26.95 -3.50 -13.78
N ARG A 514 -26.63 -4.28 -14.81
CA ARG A 514 -27.07 -4.09 -16.20
C ARG A 514 -28.15 -5.11 -16.56
N PRO A 515 -28.96 -4.85 -17.62
CA PRO A 515 -29.81 -5.88 -18.18
C PRO A 515 -28.98 -7.10 -18.62
N GLY A 516 -29.44 -8.30 -18.26
CA GLY A 516 -28.74 -9.55 -18.55
C GLY A 516 -27.80 -10.04 -17.43
N ASP A 517 -27.51 -9.21 -16.42
CA ASP A 517 -26.66 -9.64 -15.31
C ASP A 517 -27.37 -10.70 -14.46
N PRO A 518 -26.65 -11.77 -14.07
CA PRO A 518 -27.17 -12.75 -13.12
C PRO A 518 -27.23 -12.15 -11.72
N ILE A 519 -28.39 -12.27 -11.08
CA ILE A 519 -28.69 -11.70 -9.76
C ILE A 519 -29.19 -12.82 -8.84
N TYR A 520 -28.88 -12.72 -7.54
CA TYR A 520 -29.44 -13.63 -6.54
C TYR A 520 -30.10 -12.87 -5.39
N GLU A 521 -31.03 -13.53 -4.68
CA GLU A 521 -31.71 -12.98 -3.51
C GLU A 521 -30.69 -12.50 -2.46
N GLY A 522 -30.87 -11.28 -1.96
CA GLY A 522 -29.96 -10.68 -0.98
C GLY A 522 -28.75 -9.95 -1.58
N GLN A 523 -28.54 -10.00 -2.90
CA GLN A 523 -27.55 -9.19 -3.59
C GLN A 523 -27.95 -7.72 -3.56
N ILE A 524 -27.00 -6.81 -3.35
CA ILE A 524 -27.19 -5.37 -3.43
C ILE A 524 -27.06 -4.97 -4.89
N VAL A 525 -28.16 -4.46 -5.44
CA VAL A 525 -28.28 -4.10 -6.86
C VAL A 525 -28.29 -2.59 -7.10
N GLY A 526 -28.21 -1.80 -6.04
CA GLY A 526 -28.16 -0.35 -6.13
C GLY A 526 -28.09 0.35 -4.78
N GLU A 527 -27.84 1.66 -4.83
CA GLU A 527 -27.95 2.59 -3.71
C GLU A 527 -29.36 3.15 -3.67
N CYS A 528 -30.00 3.10 -2.50
CA CYS A 528 -31.35 3.68 -2.31
C CYS A 528 -31.26 5.21 -2.19
N SER A 529 -32.27 5.92 -2.71
CA SER A 529 -32.41 7.37 -2.49
C SER A 529 -32.90 7.73 -1.07
N ARG A 530 -33.37 6.73 -0.28
CA ARG A 530 -33.82 6.87 1.10
C ARG A 530 -32.78 6.26 2.06
N ASN A 531 -32.94 6.58 3.35
CA ASN A 531 -32.02 6.06 4.39
C ASN A 531 -32.28 4.59 4.75
N GLU A 532 -33.36 4.01 4.31
CA GLU A 532 -33.74 2.62 4.59
C GLU A 532 -33.44 1.70 3.41
N ASP A 533 -33.11 0.45 3.74
CA ASP A 533 -32.96 -0.61 2.77
C ASP A 533 -34.29 -0.99 2.14
N ILE A 534 -34.34 -1.10 0.82
CA ILE A 534 -35.54 -1.47 0.10
C ILE A 534 -35.31 -2.76 -0.70
N THR A 535 -36.19 -3.74 -0.51
CA THR A 535 -36.17 -4.96 -1.34
C THR A 535 -36.89 -4.68 -2.66
N VAL A 536 -36.21 -5.01 -3.78
CA VAL A 536 -36.68 -4.73 -5.15
C VAL A 536 -36.59 -5.97 -6.04
N ASN A 537 -37.47 -6.05 -7.03
CA ASN A 537 -37.44 -7.12 -8.01
C ASN A 537 -36.91 -6.60 -9.36
N VAL A 538 -35.61 -6.78 -9.60
CA VAL A 538 -34.94 -6.42 -10.86
C VAL A 538 -35.08 -7.49 -11.95
N CYS A 539 -35.52 -8.70 -11.57
CA CYS A 539 -35.72 -9.82 -12.51
C CYS A 539 -37.13 -9.82 -13.13
N LYS A 540 -38.01 -8.88 -12.71
CA LYS A 540 -39.41 -8.82 -13.14
C LYS A 540 -39.53 -8.57 -14.64
N LYS A 541 -40.16 -9.50 -15.34
CA LYS A 541 -40.48 -9.39 -16.78
C LYS A 541 -41.81 -8.65 -17.00
N LYS A 542 -41.90 -7.92 -18.11
CA LYS A 542 -43.16 -7.30 -18.52
C LYS A 542 -44.16 -8.40 -18.88
N HIS A 543 -45.33 -8.45 -18.23
CA HIS A 543 -46.39 -9.35 -18.67
C HIS A 543 -46.97 -8.83 -19.97
N VAL A 544 -46.81 -9.60 -21.04
CA VAL A 544 -47.43 -9.32 -22.33
C VAL A 544 -48.88 -9.81 -22.22
N THR A 545 -49.84 -8.90 -22.21
CA THR A 545 -51.28 -9.24 -22.34
C THR A 545 -51.66 -9.06 -23.80
N ASN A 546 -52.51 -9.97 -24.33
CA ASN A 546 -52.97 -10.01 -25.76
C ASN A 546 -53.70 -8.75 -26.22
N MET A 547 -53.87 -7.72 -25.41
CA MET A 547 -54.65 -6.50 -25.71
C MET A 547 -53.81 -5.27 -26.05
N ARG A 548 -52.47 -5.34 -26.14
CA ARG A 548 -51.64 -4.17 -26.50
C ARG A 548 -51.14 -4.32 -27.92
N ALA A 549 -51.46 -3.30 -28.74
CA ALA A 549 -50.90 -3.18 -30.10
C ALA A 549 -49.39 -3.20 -30.10
N SER A 550 -48.75 -3.98 -30.98
CA SER A 550 -47.31 -4.17 -31.08
C SER A 550 -46.48 -2.92 -31.46
N GLY A 551 -47.14 -1.75 -31.56
CA GLY A 551 -46.54 -0.47 -31.98
C GLY A 551 -46.28 0.55 -30.87
N SER A 552 -46.55 0.25 -29.58
CA SER A 552 -46.42 1.25 -28.48
C SER A 552 -45.32 0.92 -27.45
N ASP A 553 -44.31 0.12 -27.81
CA ASP A 553 -43.17 -0.09 -26.94
C ASP A 553 -42.18 1.07 -27.12
N GLU A 554 -42.40 2.15 -26.33
CA GLU A 554 -41.35 3.15 -26.11
C GLU A 554 -40.10 2.46 -25.57
N ALA A 555 -38.95 2.75 -26.17
CA ALA A 555 -37.67 2.26 -25.68
C ALA A 555 -37.46 2.68 -24.20
N LEU A 556 -37.38 1.72 -23.29
CA LEU A 556 -37.14 1.99 -21.88
C LEU A 556 -35.76 2.64 -21.73
N ARG A 557 -35.72 3.91 -21.35
CA ARG A 557 -34.47 4.60 -21.07
C ARG A 557 -33.97 4.21 -19.66
N LEU A 558 -32.85 3.46 -19.64
CA LEU A 558 -32.14 3.14 -18.41
C LEU A 558 -31.00 4.12 -18.21
N THR A 559 -30.86 4.60 -16.97
CA THR A 559 -29.64 5.33 -16.56
C THR A 559 -28.47 4.37 -16.52
N PRO A 560 -27.27 4.77 -16.97
CA PRO A 560 -26.07 3.94 -16.85
C PRO A 560 -25.87 3.51 -15.38
N PRO A 561 -25.55 2.23 -15.13
CA PRO A 561 -25.27 1.77 -13.78
C PRO A 561 -23.97 2.38 -13.26
N LEU A 562 -23.87 2.53 -11.95
CA LEU A 562 -22.61 2.86 -11.29
C LEU A 562 -21.75 1.60 -11.21
N GLU A 563 -20.52 1.70 -11.68
CA GLU A 563 -19.52 0.65 -11.58
C GLU A 563 -18.52 1.03 -10.49
N PHE A 564 -18.53 0.27 -9.40
CA PHE A 564 -17.62 0.48 -8.28
C PHE A 564 -16.34 -0.34 -8.43
N SER A 565 -15.21 0.27 -8.11
CA SER A 565 -13.96 -0.46 -7.86
C SER A 565 -14.08 -1.30 -6.59
N LEU A 566 -13.09 -2.17 -6.33
CA LEU A 566 -13.05 -2.93 -5.08
C LEU A 566 -13.07 -2.01 -3.85
N GLU A 567 -12.26 -0.97 -3.86
CA GLU A 567 -12.16 0.02 -2.79
C GLU A 567 -13.51 0.70 -2.56
N GLN A 568 -14.16 1.18 -3.61
CA GLN A 568 -15.48 1.79 -3.51
C GLN A 568 -16.56 0.82 -3.00
N CYS A 569 -16.45 -0.47 -3.31
CA CYS A 569 -17.33 -1.48 -2.73
C CYS A 569 -17.08 -1.64 -1.22
N LEU A 570 -15.82 -1.65 -0.78
CA LEU A 570 -15.45 -1.75 0.64
C LEU A 570 -15.90 -0.53 1.44
N GLU A 571 -15.78 0.66 0.85
CA GLU A 571 -16.27 1.93 1.43
C GLU A 571 -17.80 1.97 1.53
N PHE A 572 -18.48 1.40 0.52
CA PHE A 572 -19.93 1.45 0.41
C PHE A 572 -20.63 0.54 1.42
N ILE A 573 -20.12 -0.67 1.69
CA ILE A 573 -20.82 -1.67 2.51
C ILE A 573 -20.92 -1.27 3.98
N ARG A 574 -22.01 -1.71 4.63
CA ARG A 574 -22.23 -1.60 6.07
C ARG A 574 -21.82 -2.88 6.80
N ASP A 575 -21.92 -2.88 8.12
CA ASP A 575 -21.53 -4.02 8.99
C ASP A 575 -22.34 -5.30 8.72
N ASP A 576 -23.58 -5.17 8.24
CA ASP A 576 -24.46 -6.28 7.85
C ASP A 576 -24.31 -6.68 6.38
N GLU A 577 -23.35 -6.10 5.66
CA GLU A 577 -23.10 -6.30 4.25
C GLU A 577 -21.70 -6.92 4.02
N LEU A 578 -21.53 -7.59 2.90
CA LEU A 578 -20.27 -8.22 2.50
C LEU A 578 -19.97 -7.89 1.03
N VAL A 579 -18.71 -7.83 0.69
CA VAL A 579 -18.25 -7.85 -0.71
C VAL A 579 -17.88 -9.28 -1.09
N GLU A 580 -18.54 -9.85 -2.07
CA GLU A 580 -18.21 -11.11 -2.71
C GLU A 580 -17.14 -10.84 -3.77
N VAL A 581 -15.97 -11.46 -3.62
CA VAL A 581 -14.82 -11.31 -4.50
C VAL A 581 -14.59 -12.61 -5.25
N THR A 582 -14.63 -12.54 -6.58
CA THR A 582 -14.36 -13.67 -7.45
C THR A 582 -13.37 -13.25 -8.55
N PRO A 583 -12.70 -14.16 -9.24
CA PRO A 583 -11.77 -13.81 -10.33
C PRO A 583 -12.36 -12.90 -11.41
N LYS A 584 -13.67 -12.99 -11.66
CA LYS A 584 -14.33 -12.25 -12.75
C LYS A 584 -15.24 -11.13 -12.28
N SER A 585 -15.75 -11.21 -11.06
CA SER A 585 -16.81 -10.31 -10.58
C SER A 585 -16.58 -9.86 -9.15
N ILE A 586 -17.00 -8.64 -8.86
CA ILE A 586 -17.11 -8.08 -7.50
C ILE A 586 -18.58 -7.76 -7.30
N ARG A 587 -19.19 -8.31 -6.26
CA ARG A 587 -20.62 -8.11 -5.94
C ARG A 587 -20.77 -7.76 -4.47
N MET A 588 -21.68 -6.86 -4.18
CA MET A 588 -22.06 -6.56 -2.80
C MET A 588 -23.33 -7.33 -2.44
N ARG A 589 -23.42 -7.81 -1.20
CA ARG A 589 -24.56 -8.57 -0.73
C ARG A 589 -24.83 -8.36 0.75
N LYS A 590 -26.04 -8.65 1.18
CA LYS A 590 -26.31 -8.77 2.61
C LYS A 590 -25.64 -10.02 3.19
N ARG A 591 -25.23 -9.95 4.45
CA ARG A 591 -24.68 -11.08 5.19
C ARG A 591 -25.69 -12.23 5.27
N PHE A 592 -26.94 -11.88 5.57
CA PHE A 592 -28.09 -12.78 5.55
C PHE A 592 -28.90 -12.54 4.28
N LEU A 593 -28.95 -13.53 3.39
CA LEU A 593 -29.49 -13.34 2.05
C LEU A 593 -31.02 -13.22 2.04
N THR A 594 -31.73 -14.09 2.77
CA THR A 594 -33.20 -14.07 2.78
C THR A 594 -33.75 -13.03 3.76
N LYS A 595 -34.91 -12.50 3.43
CA LYS A 595 -35.62 -11.53 4.28
C LYS A 595 -35.89 -12.08 5.69
N ASP A 596 -36.27 -13.35 5.79
CA ASP A 596 -36.55 -14.00 7.06
C ASP A 596 -35.34 -14.14 7.96
N GLN A 597 -34.16 -14.43 7.37
CA GLN A 597 -32.88 -14.48 8.09
C GLN A 597 -32.51 -13.10 8.64
N ARG A 598 -32.69 -12.03 7.85
CA ARG A 598 -32.42 -10.65 8.29
C ARG A 598 -33.34 -10.21 9.44
N ILE A 599 -34.62 -10.54 9.37
CA ILE A 599 -35.58 -10.24 10.46
C ILE A 599 -35.23 -11.00 11.74
N LYS A 600 -34.89 -12.29 11.64
CA LYS A 600 -34.47 -13.08 12.80
C LYS A 600 -33.22 -12.52 13.48
N GLU A 601 -32.24 -12.09 12.68
CA GLU A 601 -31.00 -11.52 13.21
C GLU A 601 -31.26 -10.15 13.86
N PHE A 602 -32.06 -9.30 13.24
CA PHE A 602 -32.47 -8.02 13.81
C PHE A 602 -33.16 -8.21 15.18
N ASN A 603 -34.09 -9.15 15.28
CA ASN A 603 -34.79 -9.45 16.53
C ASN A 603 -33.81 -10.02 17.60
N ARG A 604 -32.81 -10.80 17.19
CA ARG A 604 -31.77 -11.34 18.10
C ARG A 604 -30.91 -10.21 18.69
N ILE A 605 -30.45 -9.28 17.86
CA ILE A 605 -29.66 -8.13 18.31
C ILE A 605 -30.45 -7.24 19.25
N GLN A 606 -31.73 -6.97 18.94
CA GLN A 606 -32.61 -6.20 19.82
C GLN A 606 -32.87 -6.88 21.17
N ALA A 607 -32.96 -8.20 21.20
CA ALA A 607 -33.10 -8.96 22.44
C ALA A 607 -31.84 -8.89 23.31
N GLN A 608 -30.64 -8.99 22.68
CA GLN A 608 -29.35 -8.87 23.38
C GLN A 608 -29.06 -7.44 23.87
N GLY A 609 -29.42 -6.41 23.10
CA GLY A 609 -29.29 -5.01 23.54
C GLY A 609 -30.17 -4.65 24.75
N LYS A 610 -31.30 -5.33 24.96
CA LYS A 610 -32.12 -5.17 26.16
C LYS A 610 -31.56 -5.86 27.42
N GLU A 611 -30.68 -6.87 27.26
CA GLU A 611 -29.99 -7.51 28.39
C GLU A 611 -28.81 -6.68 28.93
N TYR A 612 -28.31 -5.72 28.18
CA TYR A 612 -27.22 -4.82 28.62
C TYR A 612 -27.72 -3.49 29.23
N ASP A 613 -29.01 -3.16 29.08
CA ASP A 613 -29.63 -1.95 29.66
C ASP A 613 -30.40 -2.25 30.98
N GLU A 614 -30.44 -3.51 31.44
CA GLU A 614 -30.87 -3.93 32.77
C GLU A 614 -29.66 -4.32 33.66
#